data_8d016bdcf7e7294c7a1d3519fc2434e9
#
_entry.id   8d016bdcf7e7294c7a1d3519fc2434e9
#
_cell.length_a   1.000
_cell.length_b   1.000
_cell.length_c   1.000
_cell.angle_alpha   90.00
_cell.angle_beta   90.00
_cell.angle_gamma   90.00
#
_symmetry.space_group_name_H-M   'P 1'
#
loop_
_entity.id
_entity.type
_entity.pdbx_description
1 polymer ?
#
loop_
_entity_poly.entity_id
_entity_poly.type
_entity_poly.pdbx_seq_one_letter_code
_entity_poly.pdbx_strand_id
1 'polypeptide(L)'
;MLIYLQVIDAPEDRDQFITLYETYRGLMFYVANQILQNEQDAEDAVHDAFLSVAEHIKKFSRLERHKTKAFLVTIVENKAIDLYRKKTHRKEEILWEETTGLAPAYEPEDGLTRCILKLPARYREFLRLKHELGYSTKEVAELMGISWPAARKLEQRARDRLEELCREEGIL
;
A
#
# COMPACT_ATOMS: atom_id res chain seq x y z
N MET A 1 18.00 7.63 5.67
CA MET A 1 18.21 8.10 4.27
C MET A 1 19.29 7.28 3.54
N LEU A 2 20.54 7.25 4.00
CA LEU A 2 21.65 6.57 3.31
C LEU A 2 21.40 5.09 2.99
N ILE A 3 20.72 4.36 3.85
CA ILE A 3 20.42 2.93 3.66
C ILE A 3 19.60 2.69 2.40
N TYR A 4 18.59 3.51 2.13
CA TYR A 4 17.75 3.38 0.95
C TYR A 4 18.50 3.64 -0.36
N LEU A 5 19.45 4.61 -0.33
CA LEU A 5 20.23 4.97 -1.50
C LEU A 5 21.24 3.90 -1.92
N GLN A 6 21.59 2.97 -1.02
CA GLN A 6 22.44 1.82 -1.36
C GLN A 6 21.73 0.78 -2.23
N VAL A 7 20.41 0.74 -2.19
CA VAL A 7 19.57 -0.17 -2.98
C VAL A 7 19.27 0.39 -4.37
N ILE A 8 19.45 1.70 -4.56
CA ILE A 8 19.13 2.40 -5.81
C ILE A 8 20.40 2.62 -6.63
N ASP A 9 20.46 2.02 -7.82
CA ASP A 9 21.64 2.07 -8.68
C ASP A 9 21.76 3.40 -9.43
N ALA A 10 20.67 3.85 -10.09
CA ALA A 10 20.71 5.01 -10.98
C ALA A 10 20.63 6.36 -10.21
N PRO A 11 21.44 7.36 -10.56
CA PRO A 11 21.40 8.67 -9.90
C PRO A 11 20.04 9.36 -10.01
N GLU A 12 19.38 9.29 -11.16
CA GLU A 12 18.07 9.90 -11.39
C GLU A 12 16.99 9.29 -10.47
N ASP A 13 17.06 7.98 -10.25
CA ASP A 13 16.15 7.26 -9.34
C ASP A 13 16.41 7.64 -7.87
N ARG A 14 17.67 7.98 -7.52
CA ARG A 14 18.02 8.48 -6.19
C ARG A 14 17.43 9.85 -5.92
N ASP A 15 17.53 10.76 -6.86
CA ASP A 15 16.98 12.13 -6.74
C ASP A 15 15.45 12.06 -6.62
N GLN A 16 14.82 11.21 -7.39
CA GLN A 16 13.39 10.95 -7.28
C GLN A 16 13.01 10.39 -5.91
N PHE A 17 13.76 9.40 -5.42
CA PHE A 17 13.51 8.81 -4.11
C PHE A 17 13.65 9.84 -2.99
N ILE A 18 14.68 10.67 -3.02
CA ILE A 18 14.89 11.75 -2.05
C ILE A 18 13.68 12.69 -2.03
N THR A 19 13.21 13.10 -3.21
CA THR A 19 12.02 13.96 -3.33
C THR A 19 10.78 13.31 -2.73
N LEU A 20 10.54 12.02 -2.99
CA LEU A 20 9.43 11.27 -2.41
C LEU A 20 9.54 11.16 -0.89
N TYR A 21 10.74 10.85 -0.40
CA TYR A 21 11.01 10.71 1.02
C TYR A 21 10.74 12.03 1.78
N GLU A 22 11.33 13.13 1.32
CA GLU A 22 11.16 14.44 1.94
C GLU A 22 9.71 14.92 1.90
N THR A 23 9.01 14.68 0.78
CA THR A 23 7.63 15.12 0.60
C THR A 23 6.63 14.31 1.44
N TYR A 24 6.82 12.99 1.56
CA TYR A 24 5.76 12.12 2.07
C TYR A 24 6.07 11.45 3.42
N ARG A 25 7.32 11.52 3.93
CA ARG A 25 7.68 10.88 5.21
C ARG A 25 6.76 11.29 6.36
N GLY A 26 6.47 12.59 6.49
CA GLY A 26 5.60 13.10 7.55
C GLY A 26 4.17 12.57 7.45
N LEU A 27 3.61 12.51 6.23
CA LEU A 27 2.29 11.94 6.00
C LEU A 27 2.27 10.44 6.32
N MET A 28 3.28 9.69 5.87
CA MET A 28 3.36 8.25 6.11
C MET A 28 3.53 7.94 7.59
N PHE A 29 4.33 8.72 8.32
CA PHE A 29 4.46 8.61 9.77
C PHE A 29 3.12 8.86 10.48
N TYR A 30 2.42 9.93 10.11
CA TYR A 30 1.10 10.23 10.66
C TYR A 30 0.13 9.07 10.48
N VAL A 31 0.04 8.52 9.28
CA VAL A 31 -0.83 7.38 8.95
C VAL A 31 -0.47 6.13 9.75
N ALA A 32 0.83 5.79 9.83
CA ALA A 32 1.29 4.65 10.61
C ALA A 32 1.00 4.81 12.10
N ASN A 33 1.22 6.02 12.64
CA ASN A 33 0.98 6.31 14.06
C ASN A 33 -0.49 6.28 14.45
N GLN A 34 -1.42 6.62 13.53
CA GLN A 34 -2.86 6.45 13.76
C GLN A 34 -3.25 4.98 13.98
N ILE A 35 -2.55 4.06 13.33
CA ILE A 35 -2.82 2.61 13.43
C ILE A 35 -2.09 2.01 14.65
N LEU A 36 -0.81 2.35 14.84
CA LEU A 36 0.06 1.70 15.80
C LEU A 36 0.03 2.35 17.19
N GLN A 37 -0.30 3.64 17.27
CA GLN A 37 -0.30 4.43 18.49
C GLN A 37 1.02 4.32 19.29
N ASN A 38 2.12 4.16 18.57
CA ASN A 38 3.47 4.04 19.08
C ASN A 38 4.43 4.63 18.04
N GLU A 39 5.19 5.65 18.43
CA GLU A 39 6.07 6.40 17.52
C GLU A 39 7.19 5.52 16.93
N GLN A 40 7.79 4.66 17.75
CA GLN A 40 8.87 3.79 17.30
C GLN A 40 8.36 2.77 16.27
N ASP A 41 7.20 2.18 16.53
CA ASP A 41 6.57 1.25 15.60
C ASP A 41 6.14 1.94 14.30
N ALA A 42 5.67 3.18 14.40
CA ALA A 42 5.33 3.99 13.23
C ALA A 42 6.57 4.31 12.38
N GLU A 43 7.70 4.65 13.01
CA GLU A 43 8.97 4.86 12.30
C GLU A 43 9.45 3.56 11.62
N ASP A 44 9.32 2.40 12.27
CA ASP A 44 9.67 1.09 11.70
C ASP A 44 8.79 0.78 10.47
N ALA A 45 7.47 1.00 10.57
CA ALA A 45 6.55 0.80 9.45
C ALA A 45 6.87 1.73 8.26
N VAL A 46 7.20 2.98 8.53
CA VAL A 46 7.62 3.96 7.52
C VAL A 46 8.94 3.53 6.87
N HIS A 47 9.90 3.06 7.68
CA HIS A 47 11.17 2.53 7.18
C HIS A 47 10.97 1.37 6.20
N ASP A 48 10.18 0.38 6.59
CA ASP A 48 9.88 -0.79 5.77
C ASP A 48 9.12 -0.40 4.47
N ALA A 49 8.23 0.59 4.57
CA ALA A 49 7.52 1.10 3.41
C ALA A 49 8.46 1.78 2.41
N PHE A 50 9.36 2.66 2.87
CA PHE A 50 10.34 3.30 2.00
C PHE A 50 11.39 2.35 1.44
N LEU A 51 11.76 1.30 2.17
CA LEU A 51 12.64 0.26 1.65
C LEU A 51 11.99 -0.43 0.44
N SER A 52 10.71 -0.80 0.55
CA SER A 52 9.95 -1.36 -0.59
C SER A 52 9.84 -0.39 -1.76
N VAL A 53 9.70 0.91 -1.52
CA VAL A 53 9.70 1.95 -2.56
C VAL A 53 11.07 2.04 -3.25
N ALA A 54 12.17 2.03 -2.48
CA ALA A 54 13.54 2.12 -3.01
C ALA A 54 13.87 0.95 -3.93
N GLU A 55 13.50 -0.27 -3.54
CA GLU A 55 13.70 -1.49 -4.33
C GLU A 55 12.98 -1.45 -5.69
N HIS A 56 11.91 -0.66 -5.80
CA HIS A 56 11.07 -0.62 -6.99
C HIS A 56 10.88 0.80 -7.57
N ILE A 57 11.81 1.70 -7.28
CA ILE A 57 11.72 3.14 -7.59
C ILE A 57 11.40 3.43 -9.07
N LYS A 58 11.96 2.67 -10.01
CA LYS A 58 11.76 2.84 -11.46
C LYS A 58 10.31 2.78 -11.89
N LYS A 59 9.46 2.05 -11.14
CA LYS A 59 8.04 1.93 -11.44
C LYS A 59 7.25 3.12 -10.93
N PHE A 60 7.76 3.81 -9.88
CA PHE A 60 7.15 5.03 -9.36
C PHE A 60 7.37 6.26 -10.25
N SER A 61 8.45 6.27 -11.04
CA SER A 61 8.76 7.40 -11.94
C SER A 61 7.69 7.68 -13.00
N ARG A 62 6.81 6.73 -13.25
CA ARG A 62 5.71 6.82 -14.23
C ARG A 62 4.37 7.24 -13.65
N LEU A 63 4.29 7.40 -12.31
CA LEU A 63 3.03 7.72 -11.65
C LEU A 63 2.79 9.23 -11.55
N GLU A 64 1.56 9.62 -11.76
CA GLU A 64 1.10 10.97 -11.47
C GLU A 64 1.16 11.24 -9.96
N ARG A 65 1.44 12.49 -9.58
CA ARG A 65 1.68 12.90 -8.18
C ARG A 65 0.58 12.47 -7.20
N HIS A 66 -0.68 12.57 -7.60
CA HIS A 66 -1.80 12.18 -6.74
C HIS A 66 -1.90 10.65 -6.56
N LYS A 67 -1.56 9.87 -7.59
CA LYS A 67 -1.50 8.41 -7.52
C LYS A 67 -0.34 7.96 -6.66
N THR A 68 0.81 8.62 -6.76
CA THR A 68 1.98 8.37 -5.92
C THR A 68 1.64 8.54 -4.44
N LYS A 69 0.99 9.67 -4.06
CA LYS A 69 0.55 9.91 -2.68
C LYS A 69 -0.35 8.80 -2.16
N ALA A 70 -1.42 8.48 -2.89
CA ALA A 70 -2.39 7.45 -2.50
C ALA A 70 -1.72 6.07 -2.36
N PHE A 71 -0.77 5.77 -3.22
CA PHE A 71 -0.03 4.53 -3.21
C PHE A 71 0.91 4.42 -1.99
N LEU A 72 1.68 5.47 -1.67
CA LEU A 72 2.56 5.52 -0.49
C LEU A 72 1.75 5.35 0.81
N VAL A 73 0.60 6.02 0.91
CA VAL A 73 -0.31 5.86 2.05
C VAL A 73 -0.76 4.40 2.18
N THR A 74 -1.17 3.76 1.08
CA THR A 74 -1.59 2.35 1.10
C THR A 74 -0.47 1.41 1.52
N ILE A 75 0.77 1.62 1.06
CA ILE A 75 1.93 0.80 1.48
C ILE A 75 2.14 0.92 2.99
N VAL A 76 2.21 2.13 3.51
CA VAL A 76 2.50 2.33 4.94
C VAL A 76 1.36 1.84 5.84
N GLU A 77 0.10 1.98 5.43
CA GLU A 77 -1.05 1.38 6.13
C GLU A 77 -0.87 -0.14 6.28
N ASN A 78 -0.53 -0.83 5.20
CA ASN A 78 -0.35 -2.28 5.24
C ASN A 78 0.86 -2.69 6.09
N LYS A 79 1.98 -1.96 6.02
CA LYS A 79 3.14 -2.22 6.90
C LYS A 79 2.78 -2.02 8.37
N ALA A 80 2.03 -0.97 8.69
CA ALA A 80 1.56 -0.70 10.05
C ALA A 80 0.60 -1.80 10.56
N ILE A 81 -0.35 -2.23 9.74
CA ILE A 81 -1.28 -3.32 10.06
C ILE A 81 -0.51 -4.64 10.29
N ASP A 82 0.43 -4.99 9.44
CA ASP A 82 1.24 -6.20 9.58
C ASP A 82 2.09 -6.17 10.86
N LEU A 83 2.67 -5.01 11.21
CA LEU A 83 3.42 -4.83 12.44
C LEU A 83 2.52 -4.94 13.69
N TYR A 84 1.35 -4.32 13.66
CA TYR A 84 0.34 -4.43 14.72
C TYR A 84 -0.05 -5.89 14.98
N ARG A 85 -0.33 -6.64 13.91
CA ARG A 85 -0.67 -8.07 14.00
C ARG A 85 0.45 -8.90 14.63
N LYS A 86 1.70 -8.68 14.23
CA LYS A 86 2.87 -9.38 14.81
C LYS A 86 3.00 -9.14 16.31
N LYS A 87 2.72 -7.91 16.77
CA LYS A 87 2.89 -7.53 18.19
C LYS A 87 1.75 -7.98 19.09
N THR A 88 0.53 -7.97 18.59
CA THR A 88 -0.65 -8.29 19.40
C THR A 88 -0.93 -9.78 19.54
N HIS A 89 -0.22 -10.65 18.84
CA HIS A 89 -0.46 -12.10 18.79
C HIS A 89 -1.94 -12.47 18.53
N ARG A 90 -2.75 -11.54 18.06
CA ARG A 90 -4.17 -11.77 17.80
C ARG A 90 -4.37 -12.50 16.48
N LYS A 91 -4.95 -13.69 16.55
CA LYS A 91 -5.51 -14.45 15.42
C LYS A 91 -6.77 -13.79 14.80
N GLU A 92 -6.94 -12.49 14.92
CA GLU A 92 -8.07 -11.77 14.31
C GLU A 92 -7.70 -11.39 12.86
N GLU A 93 -7.38 -12.40 12.04
CA GLU A 93 -7.10 -12.22 10.61
C GLU A 93 -8.27 -11.61 9.84
N ILE A 94 -9.50 -11.81 10.34
CA ILE A 94 -10.73 -11.43 9.63
C ILE A 94 -11.04 -9.93 9.79
N LEU A 95 -10.85 -9.35 10.99
CA LEU A 95 -11.24 -7.97 11.29
C LEU A 95 -10.42 -6.92 10.51
N TRP A 96 -9.15 -7.19 10.22
CA TRP A 96 -8.27 -6.24 9.52
C TRP A 96 -8.34 -6.34 7.99
N GLU A 97 -8.73 -7.50 7.46
CA GLU A 97 -9.03 -7.62 6.03
C GLU A 97 -10.26 -6.76 5.66
N GLU A 98 -11.17 -6.55 6.60
CA GLU A 98 -12.38 -5.73 6.43
C GLU A 98 -12.19 -4.25 6.79
N THR A 99 -11.05 -3.87 7.43
CA THR A 99 -10.80 -2.48 7.80
C THR A 99 -10.60 -1.62 6.56
N THR A 100 -11.48 -0.67 6.36
CA THR A 100 -11.33 0.36 5.33
C THR A 100 -10.10 1.20 5.68
N GLY A 101 -9.09 1.20 4.83
CA GLY A 101 -7.89 2.02 5.05
C GLY A 101 -8.22 3.52 5.07
N LEU A 102 -7.31 4.32 5.65
CA LEU A 102 -7.41 5.78 5.66
C LEU A 102 -7.24 6.31 4.22
N ALA A 103 -8.29 6.20 3.40
CA ALA A 103 -8.29 6.85 2.10
C ALA A 103 -8.21 8.36 2.31
N PRO A 104 -7.34 9.09 1.57
CA PRO A 104 -7.41 10.54 1.56
C PRO A 104 -8.85 10.94 1.19
N ALA A 105 -9.35 12.03 1.80
CA ALA A 105 -10.67 12.58 1.50
C ALA A 105 -10.71 13.00 0.02
N TYR A 106 -11.10 12.07 -0.82
CA TYR A 106 -11.27 12.23 -2.27
C TYR A 106 -12.62 11.62 -2.61
N GLU A 107 -13.52 12.44 -3.12
CA GLU A 107 -14.78 11.98 -3.68
C GLU A 107 -14.56 11.73 -5.19
N PRO A 108 -14.45 10.47 -5.60
CA PRO A 108 -14.23 10.14 -7.00
C PRO A 108 -15.51 10.36 -7.80
N GLU A 109 -15.37 10.94 -8.99
CA GLU A 109 -16.48 11.18 -9.92
C GLU A 109 -17.01 9.86 -10.53
N ASP A 110 -16.18 8.83 -10.63
CA ASP A 110 -16.57 7.54 -11.20
C ASP A 110 -16.88 6.46 -10.16
N GLY A 111 -17.87 5.62 -10.48
CA GLY A 111 -18.35 4.57 -9.58
C GLY A 111 -17.32 3.50 -9.29
N LEU A 112 -16.49 3.12 -10.25
CA LEU A 112 -15.46 2.09 -10.06
C LEU A 112 -14.41 2.54 -9.05
N THR A 113 -13.96 3.79 -9.14
CA THR A 113 -13.02 4.35 -8.16
C THR A 113 -13.63 4.37 -6.76
N ARG A 114 -14.95 4.68 -6.63
CA ARG A 114 -15.64 4.56 -5.35
C ARG A 114 -15.60 3.13 -4.79
N CYS A 115 -15.85 2.12 -5.62
CA CYS A 115 -15.76 0.72 -5.20
C CYS A 115 -14.34 0.35 -4.76
N ILE A 116 -13.32 0.77 -5.51
CA ILE A 116 -11.92 0.53 -5.16
C ILE A 116 -11.57 1.17 -3.82
N LEU A 117 -12.05 2.39 -3.54
CA LEU A 117 -11.79 3.08 -2.26
C LEU A 117 -12.51 2.42 -1.07
N LYS A 118 -13.63 1.72 -1.29
CA LYS A 118 -14.33 0.95 -0.27
C LYS A 118 -13.67 -0.40 0.04
N LEU A 119 -12.75 -0.86 -0.80
CA LEU A 119 -12.02 -2.10 -0.54
C LEU A 119 -11.16 -1.98 0.71
N PRO A 120 -10.98 -3.09 1.46
CA PRO A 120 -9.94 -3.18 2.47
C PRO A 120 -8.58 -2.73 1.92
N ALA A 121 -7.77 -2.04 2.73
CA ALA A 121 -6.50 -1.44 2.32
C ALA A 121 -5.60 -2.46 1.59
N ARG A 122 -5.53 -3.69 2.09
CA ARG A 122 -4.71 -4.78 1.54
C ARG A 122 -5.17 -5.26 0.16
N TYR A 123 -6.49 -5.31 -0.08
CA TYR A 123 -7.05 -5.65 -1.39
C TYR A 123 -6.79 -4.54 -2.41
N ARG A 124 -6.95 -3.30 -1.98
CA ARG A 124 -6.70 -2.11 -2.78
C ARG A 124 -5.23 -2.01 -3.20
N GLU A 125 -4.29 -2.25 -2.27
CA GLU A 125 -2.86 -2.30 -2.56
C GLU A 125 -2.55 -3.36 -3.62
N PHE A 126 -3.05 -4.59 -3.42
CA PHE A 126 -2.82 -5.69 -4.36
C PHE A 126 -3.29 -5.32 -5.77
N LEU A 127 -4.52 -4.84 -5.90
CA LEU A 127 -5.10 -4.50 -7.20
C LEU A 127 -4.34 -3.34 -7.87
N ARG A 128 -3.89 -2.35 -7.11
CA ARG A 128 -3.08 -1.25 -7.63
C ARG A 128 -1.72 -1.71 -8.12
N LEU A 129 -1.00 -2.48 -7.31
CA LEU A 129 0.29 -3.03 -7.71
C LEU A 129 0.16 -3.81 -9.02
N LYS A 130 -0.85 -4.62 -9.14
CA LYS A 130 -1.04 -5.48 -10.31
C LYS A 130 -1.54 -4.74 -11.54
N HIS A 131 -2.59 -3.91 -11.40
CA HIS A 131 -3.31 -3.35 -12.55
C HIS A 131 -2.86 -1.93 -12.92
N GLU A 132 -2.45 -1.10 -11.95
CA GLU A 132 -1.96 0.25 -12.25
C GLU A 132 -0.45 0.27 -12.52
N LEU A 133 0.32 -0.52 -11.75
CA LEU A 133 1.77 -0.56 -11.87
C LEU A 133 2.29 -1.74 -12.72
N GLY A 134 1.42 -2.69 -13.08
CA GLY A 134 1.74 -3.77 -13.98
C GLY A 134 2.63 -4.87 -13.40
N TYR A 135 2.69 -5.00 -12.06
CA TYR A 135 3.43 -6.08 -11.42
C TYR A 135 2.76 -7.44 -11.64
N SER A 136 3.58 -8.47 -11.80
CA SER A 136 3.09 -9.85 -11.73
C SER A 136 2.66 -10.21 -10.31
N THR A 137 1.79 -11.22 -10.15
CA THR A 137 1.38 -11.71 -8.82
C THR A 137 2.57 -12.14 -7.96
N LYS A 138 3.68 -12.61 -8.57
CA LYS A 138 4.90 -12.98 -7.86
C LYS A 138 5.62 -11.74 -7.30
N GLU A 139 5.78 -10.70 -8.10
CA GLU A 139 6.38 -9.43 -7.66
C GLU A 139 5.52 -8.75 -6.59
N VAL A 140 4.19 -8.81 -6.73
CA VAL A 140 3.28 -8.30 -5.69
C VAL A 140 3.46 -9.06 -4.38
N ALA A 141 3.63 -10.39 -4.42
CA ALA A 141 3.89 -11.19 -3.24
C ALA A 141 5.18 -10.75 -2.53
N GLU A 142 6.26 -10.52 -3.29
CA GLU A 142 7.55 -10.04 -2.78
C GLU A 142 7.39 -8.65 -2.15
N LEU A 143 6.71 -7.71 -2.82
CA LEU A 143 6.47 -6.36 -2.34
C LEU A 143 5.64 -6.32 -1.05
N MET A 144 4.62 -7.15 -0.97
CA MET A 144 3.74 -7.22 0.19
C MET A 144 4.31 -8.12 1.32
N GLY A 145 5.45 -8.77 1.12
CA GLY A 145 6.08 -9.66 2.10
C GLY A 145 5.25 -10.91 2.42
N ILE A 146 4.51 -11.44 1.44
CA ILE A 146 3.65 -12.62 1.56
C ILE A 146 4.11 -13.74 0.62
N SER A 147 3.71 -14.99 0.93
CA SER A 147 3.99 -16.10 0.04
C SER A 147 3.19 -15.99 -1.26
N TRP A 148 3.70 -16.53 -2.37
CA TRP A 148 2.99 -16.57 -3.64
C TRP A 148 1.60 -17.23 -3.58
N PRO A 149 1.39 -18.37 -2.87
CA PRO A 149 0.04 -18.92 -2.68
C PRO A 149 -0.90 -17.99 -1.92
N ALA A 150 -0.39 -17.25 -0.91
CA ALA A 150 -1.17 -16.25 -0.18
C ALA A 150 -1.55 -15.06 -1.10
N ALA A 151 -0.62 -14.60 -1.93
CA ALA A 151 -0.87 -13.55 -2.92
C ALA A 151 -1.96 -13.95 -3.92
N ARG A 152 -1.96 -15.19 -4.41
CA ARG A 152 -3.02 -15.70 -5.29
C ARG A 152 -4.40 -15.74 -4.64
N LYS A 153 -4.46 -16.17 -3.37
CA LYS A 153 -5.71 -16.14 -2.59
C LYS A 153 -6.18 -14.71 -2.35
N LEU A 154 -5.25 -13.81 -2.06
CA LEU A 154 -5.53 -12.39 -1.87
C LEU A 154 -6.08 -11.75 -3.15
N GLU A 155 -5.47 -12.07 -4.30
CA GLU A 155 -5.94 -11.64 -5.62
C GLU A 155 -7.39 -12.04 -5.87
N GLN A 156 -7.72 -13.32 -5.62
CA GLN A 156 -9.07 -13.81 -5.83
C GLN A 156 -10.08 -13.10 -4.92
N ARG A 157 -9.79 -13.01 -3.63
CA ARG A 157 -10.66 -12.33 -2.65
C ARG A 157 -10.83 -10.84 -2.97
N ALA A 158 -9.76 -10.16 -3.40
CA ALA A 158 -9.83 -8.77 -3.78
C ALA A 158 -10.73 -8.54 -4.99
N ARG A 159 -10.67 -9.43 -5.98
CA ARG A 159 -11.56 -9.41 -7.15
C ARG A 159 -13.01 -9.67 -6.78
N ASP A 160 -13.26 -10.72 -6.00
CA ASP A 160 -14.61 -11.10 -5.58
C ASP A 160 -15.27 -9.95 -4.79
N ARG A 161 -14.51 -9.33 -3.87
CA ARG A 161 -15.01 -8.20 -3.09
C ARG A 161 -15.26 -6.94 -3.94
N LEU A 162 -14.38 -6.66 -4.90
CA LEU A 162 -14.60 -5.56 -5.84
C LEU A 162 -15.85 -5.76 -6.68
N GLU A 163 -16.06 -6.96 -7.20
CA GLU A 163 -17.24 -7.32 -7.99
C GLU A 163 -18.53 -7.16 -7.17
N GLU A 164 -18.53 -7.63 -5.92
CA GLU A 164 -19.63 -7.46 -4.99
C GLU A 164 -19.97 -5.98 -4.75
N LEU A 165 -18.96 -5.15 -4.44
CA LEU A 165 -19.13 -3.70 -4.29
C LEU A 165 -19.64 -3.01 -5.55
N CYS A 166 -19.18 -3.42 -6.72
CA CYS A 166 -19.66 -2.88 -8.00
C CYS A 166 -21.14 -3.23 -8.26
N ARG A 167 -21.57 -4.42 -7.86
CA ARG A 167 -23.00 -4.80 -7.92
C ARG A 167 -23.86 -4.00 -6.94
N GLU A 168 -23.37 -3.81 -5.71
CA GLU A 168 -24.05 -2.97 -4.70
C GLU A 168 -24.23 -1.53 -5.17
N GLU A 169 -23.26 -0.99 -5.90
CA GLU A 169 -23.29 0.36 -6.47
C GLU A 169 -24.05 0.46 -7.83
N GLY A 170 -24.52 -0.66 -8.36
CA GLY A 170 -25.25 -0.70 -9.64
C GLY A 170 -24.37 -0.43 -10.87
N ILE A 171 -23.08 -0.78 -10.81
CA ILE A 171 -22.09 -0.62 -11.89
C ILE A 171 -22.03 -1.90 -12.74
N LEU A 172 -22.35 -3.04 -12.16
CA LEU A 172 -22.44 -4.36 -12.80
C LEU A 172 -23.83 -4.93 -12.69
#